data_cbb6bd9ef782e94badfcb122e9128bbd
#
_entry.id   cbb6bd9ef782e94badfcb122e9128bbd
#
_cell.length_a   1.000
_cell.length_b   1.000
_cell.length_c   1.000
_cell.angle_alpha   90.00
_cell.angle_beta   90.00
_cell.angle_gamma   90.00
#
_symmetry.space_group_name_H-M   'P 1'
#
loop_
_entity.id
_entity.type
_entity.pdbx_description
1 polymer ?
#
loop_
_entity_poly.entity_id
_entity_poly.type
_entity_poly.pdbx_seq_one_letter_code
_entity_poly.pdbx_strand_id
1 'polypeptide(L)'
;MMGTFRFQFNTEYVRNLRDAVNDRRKQSIDNVHVEKQIRKPYHAWDRTCAAMDRLEDTLEHLNNVELGKDKKSRSAFDFYDFINNAYIVIDCIKTIGRIFRVDNQLIEEIENSTSIFKNELGSKSTDQKYFEYVRSLCSVHPLCTNRQKEFLNSSQFHCCPFVSWQGPTTLYNNKKADLMAFIYPSDPHEKIIQLGLYVSQFEQYLAKWIDFIPKIIEAKNTYTDREYERLRGEKVKSLAELDNNIVQWLKYLKDEYSKRFDSGSDCLFDEYIRFFTIELSDSRNNIALKKYQNAIIYALGFLRNELQNMSYDGYENNGIEHPEAWLETTLFDSIGYISPNDGIFTKYAYNLQKVYYLEPNENYSEYDKIYARGLLEEPSKLINQYVYFTNTEPDVERMILVQLALYLDSLTRKSFLNKNIPNTLTYRMKLLTDEQYAALFAEEKRTESSEYTEKDLLKLLEKYGG
;
A
#
# COMPACT_ATOMS: atom_id res chain seq x y z
N MET A 1 -43.46 23.09 -13.92
CA MET A 1 -42.44 23.08 -12.86
C MET A 1 -41.08 22.99 -13.54
N MET A 2 -40.12 23.86 -13.19
CA MET A 2 -38.76 23.67 -13.63
C MET A 2 -38.20 22.48 -12.86
N GLY A 3 -37.69 21.50 -13.60
CA GLY A 3 -37.03 20.33 -13.01
C GLY A 3 -35.77 20.71 -12.21
N THR A 4 -35.48 19.94 -11.21
CA THR A 4 -34.17 19.90 -10.55
C THR A 4 -33.20 19.17 -11.46
N PHE A 5 -31.91 19.55 -11.42
CA PHE A 5 -30.84 18.81 -12.09
C PHE A 5 -30.36 17.71 -11.16
N ARG A 6 -30.22 16.51 -11.72
CA ARG A 6 -29.66 15.34 -11.06
C ARG A 6 -28.57 14.75 -11.95
N PHE A 7 -27.49 14.29 -11.37
CA PHE A 7 -26.35 13.76 -12.10
C PHE A 7 -26.30 12.24 -11.94
N GLN A 8 -25.68 11.59 -12.93
CA GLN A 8 -25.40 10.15 -12.92
C GLN A 8 -23.98 9.91 -13.47
N PHE A 9 -23.00 10.34 -12.69
CA PHE A 9 -21.61 10.09 -13.03
C PHE A 9 -21.26 8.60 -12.82
N ASN A 10 -20.42 8.08 -13.70
CA ASN A 10 -20.03 6.67 -13.67
C ASN A 10 -19.08 6.37 -12.51
N THR A 11 -19.59 5.74 -11.45
CA THR A 11 -18.82 5.32 -10.27
C THR A 11 -18.03 4.03 -10.52
N GLU A 12 -18.35 3.26 -11.57
CA GLU A 12 -17.65 2.02 -11.90
C GLU A 12 -16.18 2.28 -12.22
N TYR A 13 -15.88 3.38 -12.94
CA TYR A 13 -14.49 3.73 -13.24
C TYR A 13 -13.66 4.00 -11.97
N VAL A 14 -14.24 4.62 -10.95
CA VAL A 14 -13.56 4.87 -9.67
C VAL A 14 -13.34 3.56 -8.93
N ARG A 15 -14.32 2.67 -8.95
CA ARG A 15 -14.22 1.33 -8.36
C ARG A 15 -13.13 0.51 -9.03
N ASN A 16 -13.11 0.47 -10.37
CA ASN A 16 -12.07 -0.22 -11.14
C ASN A 16 -10.66 0.38 -10.89
N LEU A 17 -10.55 1.70 -10.70
CA LEU A 17 -9.30 2.34 -10.34
C LEU A 17 -8.85 1.91 -8.93
N ARG A 18 -9.77 1.86 -7.96
CA ARG A 18 -9.48 1.38 -6.61
C ARG A 18 -9.02 -0.09 -6.62
N ASP A 19 -9.69 -0.95 -7.37
CA ASP A 19 -9.32 -2.35 -7.52
C ASP A 19 -7.92 -2.50 -8.13
N ALA A 20 -7.62 -1.69 -9.14
CA ALA A 20 -6.29 -1.68 -9.76
C ALA A 20 -5.19 -1.21 -8.80
N VAL A 21 -5.47 -0.19 -7.97
CA VAL A 21 -4.52 0.33 -6.95
C VAL A 21 -4.35 -0.67 -5.82
N ASN A 22 -5.42 -1.36 -5.41
CA ASN A 22 -5.43 -2.33 -4.33
C ASN A 22 -5.09 -3.77 -4.78
N ASP A 23 -4.62 -3.98 -6.02
CA ASP A 23 -4.17 -5.32 -6.45
C ASP A 23 -3.02 -5.78 -5.54
N ARG A 24 -3.36 -6.69 -4.61
CA ARG A 24 -2.46 -7.18 -3.56
C ARG A 24 -1.14 -7.72 -4.10
N ARG A 25 -1.16 -8.36 -5.26
CA ARG A 25 0.03 -8.93 -5.90
C ARG A 25 1.06 -7.87 -6.30
N LYS A 26 0.62 -6.61 -6.45
CA LYS A 26 1.44 -5.52 -6.95
C LYS A 26 1.48 -4.31 -6.01
N GLN A 27 0.73 -4.35 -4.90
CA GLN A 27 0.59 -3.23 -3.97
C GLN A 27 1.94 -2.82 -3.36
N SER A 28 2.79 -3.79 -3.02
CA SER A 28 4.13 -3.51 -2.49
C SER A 28 5.01 -2.77 -3.49
N ILE A 29 4.91 -3.09 -4.79
CA ILE A 29 5.61 -2.35 -5.83
C ILE A 29 5.11 -0.91 -5.89
N ASP A 30 3.80 -0.71 -5.81
CA ASP A 30 3.20 0.61 -5.83
C ASP A 30 3.67 1.43 -4.62
N ASN A 31 3.66 0.87 -3.39
CA ASN A 31 4.14 1.53 -2.19
C ASN A 31 5.61 1.95 -2.30
N VAL A 32 6.49 1.01 -2.62
CA VAL A 32 7.94 1.24 -2.62
C VAL A 32 8.38 2.11 -3.79
N HIS A 33 7.82 1.89 -4.99
CA HIS A 33 8.29 2.55 -6.21
C HIS A 33 7.64 3.90 -6.45
N VAL A 34 6.39 4.08 -6.07
CA VAL A 34 5.72 5.38 -6.15
C VAL A 34 6.42 6.41 -5.27
N GLU A 35 6.81 6.05 -4.05
CA GLU A 35 7.57 6.94 -3.17
C GLU A 35 8.94 7.35 -3.73
N LYS A 36 9.67 6.40 -4.33
CA LYS A 36 11.01 6.66 -4.88
C LYS A 36 11.02 7.58 -6.10
N GLN A 37 9.89 7.72 -6.80
CA GLN A 37 9.83 8.50 -8.05
C GLN A 37 9.63 9.99 -7.87
N ILE A 38 9.07 10.40 -6.75
CA ILE A 38 8.83 11.80 -6.45
C ILE A 38 10.09 12.35 -5.78
N ARG A 39 10.79 13.26 -6.48
CA ARG A 39 12.05 13.90 -6.03
C ARG A 39 11.96 14.70 -4.72
N LYS A 40 10.83 14.66 -4.01
CA LYS A 40 10.61 15.32 -2.72
C LYS A 40 9.95 14.33 -1.78
N PRO A 41 10.12 14.50 -0.46
CA PRO A 41 9.51 13.62 0.54
C PRO A 41 7.99 13.89 0.61
N TYR A 42 7.29 13.50 -0.45
CA TYR A 42 5.85 13.40 -0.43
C TYR A 42 5.51 11.94 -0.17
N HIS A 43 4.69 11.68 0.79
CA HIS A 43 4.05 10.40 1.00
C HIS A 43 3.11 10.11 -0.18
N ALA A 44 3.70 9.68 -1.31
CA ALA A 44 2.95 9.55 -2.57
C ALA A 44 1.90 8.45 -2.48
N TRP A 45 2.18 7.38 -1.75
CA TRP A 45 1.22 6.32 -1.47
C TRP A 45 0.06 6.83 -0.62
N ASP A 46 0.33 7.46 0.52
CA ASP A 46 -0.70 8.05 1.38
C ASP A 46 -1.56 9.06 0.62
N ARG A 47 -0.90 9.84 -0.25
CA ARG A 47 -1.59 10.80 -1.11
C ARG A 47 -2.48 10.11 -2.15
N THR A 48 -2.07 8.95 -2.68
CA THR A 48 -2.89 8.14 -3.58
C THR A 48 -4.13 7.61 -2.83
N CYS A 49 -3.94 7.04 -1.65
CA CYS A 49 -5.04 6.54 -0.81
C CYS A 49 -6.02 7.66 -0.47
N ALA A 50 -5.52 8.80 0.02
CA ALA A 50 -6.36 9.97 0.34
C ALA A 50 -7.11 10.51 -0.88
N ALA A 51 -6.47 10.56 -2.06
CA ALA A 51 -7.12 10.99 -3.29
C ALA A 51 -8.18 9.99 -3.76
N MET A 52 -7.96 8.68 -3.59
CA MET A 52 -8.94 7.64 -3.92
C MET A 52 -10.18 7.73 -3.03
N ASP A 53 -10.01 7.85 -1.70
CA ASP A 53 -11.11 7.97 -0.77
C ASP A 53 -11.92 9.25 -1.05
N ARG A 54 -11.21 10.37 -1.25
CA ARG A 54 -11.86 11.64 -1.54
C ARG A 54 -12.60 11.65 -2.88
N LEU A 55 -12.05 10.98 -3.88
CA LEU A 55 -12.69 10.83 -5.21
C LEU A 55 -14.01 10.05 -5.11
N GLU A 56 -14.00 8.93 -4.39
CA GLU A 56 -15.18 8.07 -4.22
C GLU A 56 -16.29 8.78 -3.46
N ASP A 57 -15.99 9.30 -2.26
CA ASP A 57 -16.94 10.02 -1.41
C ASP A 57 -17.55 11.23 -2.13
N THR A 58 -16.70 12.00 -2.83
CA THR A 58 -17.17 13.22 -3.52
C THR A 58 -18.03 12.87 -4.72
N LEU A 59 -17.69 11.82 -5.47
CA LEU A 59 -18.48 11.41 -6.63
C LEU A 59 -19.83 10.83 -6.21
N GLU A 60 -19.87 10.07 -5.11
CA GLU A 60 -21.11 9.58 -4.53
C GLU A 60 -22.00 10.76 -4.06
N HIS A 61 -21.42 11.76 -3.38
CA HIS A 61 -22.11 12.96 -2.99
C HIS A 61 -22.72 13.67 -4.21
N LEU A 62 -21.95 13.88 -5.28
CA LEU A 62 -22.41 14.55 -6.49
C LEU A 62 -23.55 13.81 -7.20
N ASN A 63 -23.56 12.48 -7.17
CA ASN A 63 -24.69 11.68 -7.70
C ASN A 63 -25.98 11.79 -6.87
N ASN A 64 -25.86 12.21 -5.61
CA ASN A 64 -26.99 12.41 -4.71
C ASN A 64 -27.48 13.88 -4.63
N VAL A 65 -26.73 14.82 -5.20
CA VAL A 65 -27.07 16.25 -5.20
C VAL A 65 -28.22 16.54 -6.17
N GLU A 66 -29.16 17.35 -5.71
CA GLU A 66 -30.23 17.92 -6.52
C GLU A 66 -30.06 19.45 -6.66
N LEU A 67 -29.65 19.92 -7.83
CA LEU A 67 -29.50 21.33 -8.08
C LEU A 67 -30.83 22.01 -8.47
N GLY A 68 -31.01 23.22 -7.99
CA GLY A 68 -32.20 24.04 -8.30
C GLY A 68 -33.45 23.66 -7.50
N LYS A 69 -33.30 22.91 -6.41
CA LYS A 69 -34.41 22.55 -5.55
C LYS A 69 -35.01 23.75 -4.83
N ASP A 70 -34.18 24.67 -4.36
CA ASP A 70 -34.57 25.93 -3.75
C ASP A 70 -34.32 27.14 -4.66
N LYS A 71 -35.05 27.22 -5.76
CA LYS A 71 -34.96 28.35 -6.69
C LYS A 71 -35.49 29.67 -6.16
N LYS A 72 -36.08 29.68 -4.95
CA LYS A 72 -36.52 30.90 -4.28
C LYS A 72 -35.41 31.61 -3.55
N SER A 73 -34.30 30.91 -3.30
CA SER A 73 -33.09 31.52 -2.71
C SER A 73 -32.51 32.57 -3.67
N ARG A 74 -32.03 33.70 -3.13
CA ARG A 74 -31.35 34.71 -3.88
C ARG A 74 -30.03 34.18 -4.47
N SER A 75 -29.35 33.27 -3.75
CA SER A 75 -28.06 32.70 -4.13
C SER A 75 -28.19 31.20 -4.36
N ALA A 76 -27.50 30.70 -5.38
CA ALA A 76 -27.47 29.29 -5.77
C ALA A 76 -26.36 28.54 -5.01
N PHE A 77 -26.53 28.37 -3.68
CA PHE A 77 -25.56 27.70 -2.82
C PHE A 77 -25.34 26.22 -3.22
N ASP A 78 -26.38 25.54 -3.68
CA ASP A 78 -26.32 24.20 -4.24
C ASP A 78 -25.37 24.12 -5.46
N PHE A 79 -25.39 25.13 -6.32
CA PHE A 79 -24.42 25.23 -7.42
C PHE A 79 -22.98 25.51 -6.93
N TYR A 80 -22.82 26.31 -5.86
CA TYR A 80 -21.50 26.56 -5.27
C TYR A 80 -20.90 25.27 -4.69
N ASP A 81 -21.74 24.48 -4.02
CA ASP A 81 -21.35 23.15 -3.52
C ASP A 81 -20.96 22.23 -4.68
N PHE A 82 -21.79 22.12 -5.69
CA PHE A 82 -21.53 21.31 -6.88
C PHE A 82 -20.18 21.68 -7.55
N ILE A 83 -19.92 22.95 -7.86
CA ILE A 83 -18.72 23.34 -8.58
C ILE A 83 -17.43 23.13 -7.76
N ASN A 84 -17.50 23.27 -6.43
CA ASN A 84 -16.37 22.98 -5.56
C ASN A 84 -16.09 21.48 -5.48
N ASN A 85 -17.10 20.65 -5.33
CA ASN A 85 -16.94 19.20 -5.31
C ASN A 85 -16.51 18.66 -6.68
N ALA A 86 -17.00 19.20 -7.79
CA ALA A 86 -16.52 18.89 -9.13
C ALA A 86 -15.01 19.20 -9.29
N TYR A 87 -14.53 20.32 -8.73
CA TYR A 87 -13.10 20.63 -8.72
C TYR A 87 -12.30 19.61 -7.90
N ILE A 88 -12.81 19.16 -6.75
CA ILE A 88 -12.15 18.15 -5.92
C ILE A 88 -12.00 16.83 -6.71
N VAL A 89 -13.03 16.38 -7.39
CA VAL A 89 -12.97 15.17 -8.25
C VAL A 89 -11.89 15.33 -9.33
N ILE A 90 -11.87 16.46 -10.02
CA ILE A 90 -10.88 16.75 -11.06
C ILE A 90 -9.46 16.77 -10.48
N ASP A 91 -9.25 17.39 -9.33
CA ASP A 91 -7.94 17.48 -8.68
C ASP A 91 -7.43 16.11 -8.22
N CYS A 92 -8.31 15.25 -7.68
CA CYS A 92 -8.00 13.88 -7.34
C CYS A 92 -7.58 13.08 -8.59
N ILE A 93 -8.35 13.13 -9.67
CA ILE A 93 -8.04 12.44 -10.93
C ILE A 93 -6.68 12.89 -11.48
N LYS A 94 -6.43 14.20 -11.54
CA LYS A 94 -5.15 14.77 -11.99
C LYS A 94 -3.99 14.34 -11.09
N THR A 95 -4.21 14.30 -9.77
CA THR A 95 -3.19 13.92 -8.80
C THR A 95 -2.80 12.45 -9.00
N ILE A 96 -3.77 11.54 -9.07
CA ILE A 96 -3.52 10.11 -9.26
C ILE A 96 -2.86 9.88 -10.64
N GLY A 97 -3.36 10.54 -11.70
CA GLY A 97 -2.79 10.43 -13.04
C GLY A 97 -1.31 10.86 -13.10
N ARG A 98 -0.93 11.92 -12.39
CA ARG A 98 0.48 12.36 -12.30
C ARG A 98 1.36 11.41 -11.50
N ILE A 99 0.84 10.83 -10.42
CA ILE A 99 1.54 9.84 -9.61
C ILE A 99 1.88 8.62 -10.47
N PHE A 100 0.93 8.08 -11.22
CA PHE A 100 1.13 6.92 -12.07
C PHE A 100 1.69 7.25 -13.48
N ARG A 101 2.14 8.51 -13.69
CA ARG A 101 2.80 8.95 -14.92
C ARG A 101 1.98 8.72 -16.19
N VAL A 102 0.70 9.01 -16.13
CA VAL A 102 -0.08 9.16 -17.36
C VAL A 102 0.61 10.17 -18.28
N ASP A 103 0.60 9.91 -19.58
CA ASP A 103 1.17 10.84 -20.55
C ASP A 103 0.60 12.24 -20.37
N ASN A 104 1.50 13.19 -20.12
CA ASN A 104 1.11 14.58 -19.90
C ASN A 104 0.33 15.17 -21.09
N GLN A 105 0.59 14.70 -22.32
CA GLN A 105 -0.16 15.15 -23.50
C GLN A 105 -1.65 14.85 -23.36
N LEU A 106 -2.03 13.69 -22.82
CA LEU A 106 -3.44 13.33 -22.62
C LEU A 106 -4.13 14.23 -21.59
N ILE A 107 -3.40 14.63 -20.55
CA ILE A 107 -3.91 15.57 -19.54
C ILE A 107 -4.05 16.95 -20.17
N GLU A 108 -3.03 17.41 -20.89
CA GLU A 108 -3.02 18.71 -21.59
C GLU A 108 -4.10 18.80 -22.67
N GLU A 109 -4.44 17.74 -23.35
CA GLU A 109 -5.55 17.68 -24.30
C GLU A 109 -6.90 18.02 -23.66
N ILE A 110 -7.13 17.55 -22.42
CA ILE A 110 -8.35 17.90 -21.67
C ILE A 110 -8.25 19.35 -21.18
N GLU A 111 -7.13 19.77 -20.64
CA GLU A 111 -6.91 21.10 -20.07
C GLU A 111 -6.99 22.21 -21.14
N ASN A 112 -6.48 21.94 -22.33
CA ASN A 112 -6.47 22.89 -23.45
C ASN A 112 -7.70 22.79 -24.34
N SER A 113 -8.65 21.91 -24.06
CA SER A 113 -9.91 21.79 -24.80
C SER A 113 -10.71 23.11 -24.74
N THR A 114 -11.41 23.41 -25.82
CA THR A 114 -12.33 24.55 -25.94
C THR A 114 -13.72 24.14 -26.39
N SER A 115 -14.04 22.87 -26.27
CA SER A 115 -15.21 22.24 -26.91
C SER A 115 -16.51 22.34 -26.09
N ILE A 116 -16.40 22.57 -24.78
CA ILE A 116 -17.55 22.44 -23.85
C ILE A 116 -18.14 23.79 -23.51
N PHE A 117 -17.34 24.71 -22.97
CA PHE A 117 -17.84 25.99 -22.54
C PHE A 117 -17.95 26.97 -23.72
N LYS A 118 -19.17 27.26 -24.11
CA LYS A 118 -19.46 28.38 -25.03
C LYS A 118 -19.43 29.66 -24.22
N ASN A 119 -18.26 30.17 -24.07
CA ASN A 119 -17.97 31.30 -23.20
C ASN A 119 -18.56 32.58 -23.80
N GLU A 120 -19.48 33.12 -23.07
CA GLU A 120 -20.21 34.33 -23.46
C GLU A 120 -19.40 35.63 -23.26
N LEU A 121 -18.21 35.54 -22.65
CA LEU A 121 -17.31 36.65 -22.47
C LEU A 121 -16.46 36.92 -23.70
N GLY A 122 -16.61 36.14 -24.77
CA GLY A 122 -15.90 36.32 -26.04
C GLY A 122 -14.42 35.93 -26.00
N SER A 123 -13.92 35.42 -24.91
CA SER A 123 -12.54 34.97 -24.75
C SER A 123 -12.30 33.65 -25.46
N LYS A 124 -11.11 33.45 -26.04
CA LYS A 124 -10.65 32.17 -26.61
C LYS A 124 -9.95 31.29 -25.55
N SER A 125 -10.46 31.30 -24.34
CA SER A 125 -9.87 30.55 -23.25
C SER A 125 -10.24 29.05 -23.30
N THR A 126 -9.48 28.23 -22.56
CA THR A 126 -9.74 26.79 -22.47
C THR A 126 -10.88 26.49 -21.52
N ASP A 127 -11.46 25.28 -21.67
CA ASP A 127 -12.54 24.78 -20.79
C ASP A 127 -12.11 24.79 -19.31
N GLN A 128 -10.86 24.41 -19.03
CA GLN A 128 -10.30 24.45 -17.69
C GLN A 128 -10.26 25.87 -17.11
N LYS A 129 -9.72 26.81 -17.84
CA LYS A 129 -9.62 28.18 -17.36
C LYS A 129 -10.98 28.83 -17.14
N TYR A 130 -11.96 28.51 -18.00
CA TYR A 130 -13.33 28.98 -17.79
C TYR A 130 -13.95 28.35 -16.55
N PHE A 131 -13.81 27.05 -16.35
CA PHE A 131 -14.29 26.36 -15.15
C PHE A 131 -13.68 26.96 -13.88
N GLU A 132 -12.37 27.15 -13.84
CA GLU A 132 -11.66 27.76 -12.71
C GLU A 132 -12.10 29.21 -12.46
N TYR A 133 -12.30 29.99 -13.51
CA TYR A 133 -12.80 31.35 -13.41
C TYR A 133 -14.20 31.39 -12.79
N VAL A 134 -15.14 30.58 -13.27
CA VAL A 134 -16.50 30.51 -12.74
C VAL A 134 -16.48 30.01 -11.29
N ARG A 135 -15.69 29.00 -10.96
CA ARG A 135 -15.51 28.55 -9.58
C ARG A 135 -14.98 29.65 -8.67
N SER A 136 -14.00 30.42 -9.14
CA SER A 136 -13.45 31.58 -8.40
C SER A 136 -14.51 32.64 -8.15
N LEU A 137 -15.26 33.00 -9.17
CA LEU A 137 -16.36 33.97 -9.08
C LEU A 137 -17.46 33.53 -8.12
N CYS A 138 -17.89 32.27 -8.22
CA CYS A 138 -19.07 31.83 -7.51
C CYS A 138 -18.79 31.53 -6.02
N SER A 139 -17.58 31.05 -5.68
CA SER A 139 -17.38 30.41 -4.40
C SER A 139 -16.08 30.80 -3.71
N VAL A 140 -14.93 30.69 -4.39
CA VAL A 140 -13.63 30.74 -3.71
C VAL A 140 -13.15 32.17 -3.46
N HIS A 141 -13.33 33.05 -4.45
CA HIS A 141 -12.87 34.44 -4.42
C HIS A 141 -13.94 35.41 -4.95
N PRO A 142 -15.17 35.41 -4.42
CA PRO A 142 -16.28 36.12 -5.00
C PRO A 142 -16.09 37.67 -4.98
N LEU A 143 -15.21 38.17 -4.11
CA LEU A 143 -14.93 39.61 -4.00
C LEU A 143 -13.67 40.02 -4.76
N CYS A 144 -12.82 39.10 -5.20
CA CYS A 144 -11.57 39.43 -5.90
C CYS A 144 -11.09 38.25 -6.76
N THR A 145 -11.78 37.98 -7.85
CA THR A 145 -11.37 37.00 -8.86
C THR A 145 -10.40 37.65 -9.83
N ASN A 146 -9.12 37.22 -9.82
CA ASN A 146 -8.05 37.86 -10.60
C ASN A 146 -7.07 36.90 -11.29
N ARG A 147 -7.25 35.56 -11.14
CA ARG A 147 -6.27 34.59 -11.66
C ARG A 147 -6.33 34.36 -13.15
N GLN A 148 -7.53 34.39 -13.75
CA GLN A 148 -7.76 34.09 -15.17
C GLN A 148 -7.88 35.46 -15.91
N LYS A 149 -6.72 36.07 -16.20
CA LYS A 149 -6.62 37.44 -16.71
C LYS A 149 -7.31 37.66 -18.06
N GLU A 150 -7.42 36.63 -18.88
CA GLU A 150 -8.09 36.62 -20.15
C GLU A 150 -9.58 36.96 -20.08
N PHE A 151 -10.20 36.84 -18.91
CA PHE A 151 -11.60 37.20 -18.68
C PHE A 151 -11.79 38.58 -18.04
N LEU A 152 -10.70 39.23 -17.65
CA LEU A 152 -10.79 40.46 -16.86
C LEU A 152 -10.84 41.73 -17.72
N ASN A 153 -10.56 41.66 -19.04
CA ASN A 153 -10.42 42.79 -19.93
C ASN A 153 -9.46 43.87 -19.37
N SER A 154 -9.94 45.10 -19.12
CA SER A 154 -9.19 46.18 -18.48
C SER A 154 -9.21 46.15 -16.95
N SER A 155 -10.05 45.32 -16.35
CA SER A 155 -10.19 45.19 -14.90
C SER A 155 -9.01 44.47 -14.26
N GLN A 156 -8.67 44.82 -12.99
CA GLN A 156 -7.69 44.12 -12.19
C GLN A 156 -8.28 42.88 -11.55
N PHE A 157 -9.56 42.91 -11.21
CA PHE A 157 -10.34 41.82 -10.64
C PHE A 157 -11.83 41.96 -10.95
N HIS A 158 -12.56 40.88 -10.79
CA HIS A 158 -14.01 40.85 -10.85
C HIS A 158 -14.59 40.49 -9.46
N CYS A 159 -15.72 41.12 -9.10
CA CYS A 159 -16.53 40.77 -7.94
C CYS A 159 -17.86 40.14 -8.41
N CYS A 160 -18.28 39.06 -7.76
CA CYS A 160 -19.58 38.42 -8.00
C CYS A 160 -20.34 38.28 -6.68
N PRO A 161 -21.27 39.19 -6.38
CA PRO A 161 -21.97 39.18 -5.10
C PRO A 161 -22.91 37.97 -4.94
N PHE A 162 -23.43 37.46 -6.05
CA PHE A 162 -24.26 36.24 -6.05
C PHE A 162 -24.46 35.69 -7.47
N VAL A 163 -24.78 34.41 -7.52
CA VAL A 163 -25.32 33.71 -8.69
C VAL A 163 -26.74 33.27 -8.35
N SER A 164 -27.68 33.47 -9.27
CA SER A 164 -29.07 33.14 -9.03
C SER A 164 -29.63 32.18 -10.08
N TRP A 165 -30.48 31.26 -9.64
CA TRP A 165 -31.27 30.42 -10.54
C TRP A 165 -32.21 31.25 -11.39
N GLN A 166 -32.32 30.91 -12.68
CA GLN A 166 -33.18 31.66 -13.62
C GLN A 166 -34.55 31.00 -13.75
N GLY A 167 -35.55 31.84 -13.88
CA GLY A 167 -36.93 31.37 -14.13
C GLY A 167 -37.13 30.91 -15.60
N PRO A 168 -38.25 30.20 -15.89
CA PRO A 168 -38.48 29.60 -17.20
C PRO A 168 -38.64 30.64 -18.32
N THR A 169 -38.96 31.87 -17.96
CA THR A 169 -39.23 32.98 -18.90
C THR A 169 -38.05 33.93 -19.05
N THR A 170 -36.97 33.79 -18.28
CA THR A 170 -35.81 34.69 -18.34
C THR A 170 -34.89 34.24 -19.45
N LEU A 171 -34.76 35.09 -20.48
CA LEU A 171 -33.81 34.86 -21.57
C LEU A 171 -32.59 35.78 -21.36
N TYR A 172 -31.41 35.20 -21.52
CA TYR A 172 -30.14 35.90 -21.59
C TYR A 172 -29.57 35.78 -23.00
N ASN A 173 -29.36 36.91 -23.68
CA ASN A 173 -28.91 36.92 -25.08
C ASN A 173 -29.76 35.98 -25.98
N ASN A 174 -31.08 36.00 -25.84
CA ASN A 174 -32.01 35.11 -26.51
C ASN A 174 -31.84 33.62 -26.27
N LYS A 175 -31.08 33.25 -25.27
CA LYS A 175 -30.88 31.85 -24.80
C LYS A 175 -31.34 31.71 -23.38
N LYS A 176 -31.82 30.52 -23.04
CA LYS A 176 -32.23 30.17 -21.70
C LYS A 176 -31.03 29.69 -20.91
N ALA A 177 -30.46 30.54 -20.04
CA ALA A 177 -29.46 30.11 -19.08
C ALA A 177 -30.11 29.46 -17.83
N ASP A 178 -29.42 28.50 -17.19
CA ASP A 178 -29.90 27.88 -15.94
C ASP A 178 -29.64 28.81 -14.75
N LEU A 179 -28.49 29.49 -14.74
CA LEU A 179 -28.08 30.44 -13.72
C LEU A 179 -27.57 31.71 -14.34
N MET A 180 -27.61 32.79 -13.56
CA MET A 180 -27.09 34.11 -13.92
C MET A 180 -26.09 34.59 -12.85
N ALA A 181 -24.85 34.82 -13.23
CA ALA A 181 -23.86 35.48 -12.40
C ALA A 181 -23.82 36.97 -12.71
N PHE A 182 -23.86 37.80 -11.66
CA PHE A 182 -23.72 39.26 -11.79
C PHE A 182 -22.31 39.65 -11.40
N ILE A 183 -21.55 40.19 -12.37
CA ILE A 183 -20.13 40.48 -12.23
C ILE A 183 -19.92 41.97 -12.25
N TYR A 184 -19.24 42.48 -11.22
CA TYR A 184 -18.84 43.87 -11.09
C TYR A 184 -17.34 43.98 -11.41
N PRO A 185 -16.97 44.53 -12.57
CA PRO A 185 -15.59 44.81 -12.94
C PRO A 185 -14.96 45.85 -12.00
N SER A 186 -13.67 45.75 -11.73
CA SER A 186 -12.93 46.75 -10.93
C SER A 186 -12.65 48.03 -11.71
N ASP A 187 -12.71 48.01 -13.05
CA ASP A 187 -12.63 49.18 -13.87
C ASP A 187 -13.98 49.92 -13.88
N PRO A 188 -14.03 51.17 -13.41
CA PRO A 188 -15.28 51.92 -13.33
C PRO A 188 -15.87 52.29 -14.72
N HIS A 189 -15.11 52.15 -15.79
CA HIS A 189 -15.57 52.37 -17.17
C HIS A 189 -16.21 51.12 -17.79
N GLU A 190 -16.00 49.94 -17.21
CA GLU A 190 -16.66 48.71 -17.63
C GLU A 190 -18.09 48.60 -17.06
N LYS A 191 -18.99 48.06 -17.88
CA LYS A 191 -20.36 47.81 -17.45
C LYS A 191 -20.46 46.52 -16.63
N ILE A 192 -21.45 46.46 -15.76
CA ILE A 192 -21.85 45.24 -15.07
C ILE A 192 -22.07 44.14 -16.11
N ILE A 193 -21.41 42.98 -15.90
CA ILE A 193 -21.52 41.83 -16.79
C ILE A 193 -22.56 40.85 -16.19
N GLN A 194 -23.49 40.43 -17.05
CA GLN A 194 -24.41 39.34 -16.72
C GLN A 194 -23.92 38.12 -17.50
N LEU A 195 -23.47 37.09 -16.75
CA LEU A 195 -22.95 35.86 -17.32
C LEU A 195 -23.94 34.72 -17.13
N GLY A 196 -24.47 34.19 -18.25
CA GLY A 196 -25.34 33.01 -18.24
C GLY A 196 -24.51 31.72 -18.06
N LEU A 197 -24.90 30.90 -17.11
CA LEU A 197 -24.27 29.60 -16.82
C LEU A 197 -25.23 28.44 -17.13
N TYR A 198 -24.69 27.37 -17.70
CA TYR A 198 -25.44 26.19 -18.13
C TYR A 198 -24.93 24.95 -17.38
N VAL A 199 -25.75 24.38 -16.53
CA VAL A 199 -25.38 23.23 -15.67
C VAL A 199 -24.86 22.07 -16.50
N SER A 200 -25.49 21.79 -17.65
CA SER A 200 -25.06 20.71 -18.54
C SER A 200 -23.62 20.84 -19.08
N GLN A 201 -23.08 22.05 -19.17
CA GLN A 201 -21.69 22.25 -19.59
C GLN A 201 -20.71 21.84 -18.47
N PHE A 202 -21.04 22.17 -17.23
CA PHE A 202 -20.22 21.76 -16.07
C PHE A 202 -20.30 20.25 -15.84
N GLU A 203 -21.47 19.64 -16.02
CA GLU A 203 -21.67 18.19 -16.02
C GLU A 203 -20.79 17.50 -17.08
N GLN A 204 -20.83 17.98 -18.33
CA GLN A 204 -20.03 17.44 -19.43
C GLN A 204 -18.52 17.58 -19.15
N TYR A 205 -18.10 18.71 -18.58
CA TYR A 205 -16.70 18.92 -18.25
C TYR A 205 -16.21 17.96 -17.16
N LEU A 206 -17.00 17.76 -16.12
CA LEU A 206 -16.70 16.78 -15.06
C LEU A 206 -16.70 15.35 -15.62
N ALA A 207 -17.71 14.99 -16.41
CA ALA A 207 -17.81 13.68 -17.04
C ALA A 207 -16.57 13.36 -17.91
N LYS A 208 -16.05 14.34 -18.65
CA LYS A 208 -14.83 14.19 -19.46
C LYS A 208 -13.62 13.79 -18.60
N TRP A 209 -13.49 14.33 -17.38
CA TRP A 209 -12.44 13.95 -16.45
C TRP A 209 -12.68 12.55 -15.85
N ILE A 210 -13.92 12.21 -15.55
CA ILE A 210 -14.26 10.86 -15.07
C ILE A 210 -13.99 9.81 -16.14
N ASP A 211 -14.32 10.09 -17.40
CA ASP A 211 -14.04 9.23 -18.56
C ASP A 211 -12.53 9.08 -18.85
N PHE A 212 -11.69 9.89 -18.23
CA PHE A 212 -10.24 9.77 -18.31
C PHE A 212 -9.67 8.71 -17.35
N ILE A 213 -10.40 8.31 -16.32
CA ILE A 213 -9.95 7.34 -15.32
C ILE A 213 -9.41 6.03 -15.91
N PRO A 214 -10.05 5.42 -16.95
CA PRO A 214 -9.50 4.23 -17.60
C PRO A 214 -8.07 4.38 -18.13
N LYS A 215 -7.67 5.60 -18.55
CA LYS A 215 -6.30 5.90 -18.98
C LYS A 215 -5.32 5.90 -17.81
N ILE A 216 -5.78 6.28 -16.62
CA ILE A 216 -4.98 6.20 -15.39
C ILE A 216 -4.75 4.73 -15.01
N ILE A 217 -5.80 3.89 -15.10
CA ILE A 217 -5.69 2.44 -14.85
C ILE A 217 -4.69 1.81 -15.80
N GLU A 218 -4.77 2.12 -17.10
CA GLU A 218 -3.84 1.62 -18.12
C GLU A 218 -2.38 2.03 -17.81
N ALA A 219 -2.16 3.29 -17.49
CA ALA A 219 -0.84 3.82 -17.16
C ALA A 219 -0.28 3.18 -15.87
N LYS A 220 -1.11 3.05 -14.83
CA LYS A 220 -0.76 2.40 -13.57
C LYS A 220 -0.34 0.96 -13.80
N ASN A 221 -1.14 0.18 -14.52
CA ASN A 221 -0.85 -1.24 -14.78
C ASN A 221 0.43 -1.39 -15.60
N THR A 222 0.59 -0.60 -16.67
CA THR A 222 1.81 -0.61 -17.50
C THR A 222 3.06 -0.28 -16.67
N TYR A 223 2.95 0.72 -15.78
CA TYR A 223 4.04 1.11 -14.91
C TYR A 223 4.40 -0.02 -13.94
N THR A 224 3.40 -0.58 -13.25
CA THR A 224 3.58 -1.64 -12.27
C THR A 224 4.15 -2.90 -12.91
N ASP A 225 3.62 -3.32 -14.06
CA ASP A 225 4.10 -4.49 -14.80
C ASP A 225 5.56 -4.33 -15.22
N ARG A 226 5.94 -3.16 -15.73
CA ARG A 226 7.32 -2.88 -16.12
C ARG A 226 8.29 -2.95 -14.92
N GLU A 227 7.92 -2.38 -13.79
CA GLU A 227 8.77 -2.42 -12.60
C GLU A 227 8.84 -3.84 -12.01
N TYR A 228 7.73 -4.57 -12.05
CA TYR A 228 7.68 -5.98 -11.65
C TYR A 228 8.66 -6.82 -12.50
N GLU A 229 8.58 -6.75 -13.82
CA GLU A 229 9.46 -7.49 -14.71
C GLU A 229 10.94 -7.04 -14.60
N ARG A 230 11.18 -5.75 -14.38
CA ARG A 230 12.54 -5.25 -14.12
C ARG A 230 13.13 -5.87 -12.87
N LEU A 231 12.40 -5.90 -11.75
CA LEU A 231 12.85 -6.48 -10.49
C LEU A 231 13.02 -7.99 -10.60
N ARG A 232 12.10 -8.67 -11.29
CA ARG A 232 12.19 -10.10 -11.57
C ARG A 232 13.41 -10.46 -12.39
N GLY A 233 13.80 -9.59 -13.32
CA GLY A 233 15.03 -9.74 -14.13
C GLY A 233 16.32 -9.45 -13.36
N GLU A 234 16.28 -8.75 -12.23
CA GLU A 234 17.44 -8.50 -11.39
C GLU A 234 17.73 -9.68 -10.47
N LYS A 235 18.90 -10.29 -10.67
CA LYS A 235 19.31 -11.49 -9.91
C LYS A 235 19.44 -11.22 -8.42
N VAL A 236 18.73 -12.00 -7.60
CA VAL A 236 18.94 -12.05 -6.15
C VAL A 236 20.05 -13.05 -5.83
N LYS A 237 21.13 -12.56 -5.19
CA LYS A 237 22.33 -13.37 -4.90
C LYS A 237 22.03 -14.50 -3.93
N SER A 238 22.63 -15.65 -4.20
CA SER A 238 22.66 -16.79 -3.27
C SER A 238 23.70 -16.59 -2.17
N LEU A 239 23.63 -17.41 -1.13
CA LEU A 239 24.62 -17.43 -0.06
C LEU A 239 26.06 -17.68 -0.58
N ALA A 240 26.18 -18.60 -1.56
CA ALA A 240 27.48 -18.94 -2.16
C ALA A 240 28.12 -17.76 -2.91
N GLU A 241 27.31 -16.85 -3.48
CA GLU A 241 27.80 -15.65 -4.15
C GLU A 241 28.25 -14.53 -3.20
N LEU A 242 28.08 -14.73 -1.91
CA LEU A 242 28.53 -13.86 -0.83
C LEU A 242 29.53 -14.60 0.08
N ASP A 243 30.37 -15.47 -0.49
CA ASP A 243 31.44 -16.21 0.19
C ASP A 243 30.94 -17.03 1.40
N ASN A 244 29.69 -17.51 1.35
CA ASN A 244 29.02 -18.21 2.44
C ASN A 244 28.94 -17.41 3.75
N ASN A 245 29.00 -16.08 3.67
CA ASN A 245 28.83 -15.19 4.81
C ASN A 245 27.33 -14.94 5.08
N ILE A 246 26.80 -15.65 6.06
CA ILE A 246 25.37 -15.64 6.41
C ILE A 246 24.89 -14.27 6.88
N VAL A 247 25.69 -13.57 7.69
CA VAL A 247 25.33 -12.24 8.21
C VAL A 247 25.26 -11.21 7.07
N GLN A 248 26.20 -11.31 6.12
CA GLN A 248 26.20 -10.46 4.94
C GLN A 248 25.01 -10.80 4.03
N TRP A 249 24.67 -12.09 3.91
CA TRP A 249 23.52 -12.52 3.10
C TRP A 249 22.18 -12.05 3.71
N LEU A 250 22.00 -12.14 5.02
CA LEU A 250 20.83 -11.60 5.73
C LEU A 250 20.66 -10.10 5.48
N LYS A 251 21.73 -9.32 5.60
CA LYS A 251 21.71 -7.88 5.30
C LYS A 251 21.34 -7.61 3.84
N TYR A 252 21.94 -8.36 2.92
CA TYR A 252 21.62 -8.26 1.50
C TYR A 252 20.17 -8.61 1.19
N LEU A 253 19.62 -9.69 1.78
CA LEU A 253 18.23 -10.07 1.60
C LEU A 253 17.27 -9.04 2.21
N LYS A 254 17.62 -8.43 3.35
CA LYS A 254 16.90 -7.29 3.92
C LYS A 254 16.78 -6.14 2.93
N ASP A 255 17.90 -5.76 2.30
CA ASP A 255 17.93 -4.69 1.29
C ASP A 255 17.11 -5.06 0.05
N GLU A 256 17.22 -6.30 -0.43
CA GLU A 256 16.42 -6.80 -1.57
C GLU A 256 14.94 -6.90 -1.22
N TYR A 257 14.60 -7.29 0.00
CA TYR A 257 13.23 -7.29 0.49
C TYR A 257 12.63 -5.88 0.49
N SER A 258 13.31 -4.93 1.13
CA SER A 258 12.87 -3.52 1.17
C SER A 258 12.80 -2.87 -0.22
N LYS A 259 13.59 -3.36 -1.18
CA LYS A 259 13.57 -2.91 -2.57
C LYS A 259 12.37 -3.44 -3.36
N ARG A 260 11.90 -4.65 -3.07
CA ARG A 260 10.88 -5.39 -3.83
C ARG A 260 9.50 -5.36 -3.17
N PHE A 261 9.49 -5.31 -1.84
CA PHE A 261 8.29 -5.37 -1.00
C PHE A 261 8.28 -4.22 0.01
N ASP A 262 7.41 -4.24 0.97
CA ASP A 262 7.27 -3.15 1.93
C ASP A 262 8.38 -3.18 2.99
N SER A 263 8.74 -2.02 3.52
CA SER A 263 9.80 -1.79 4.50
C SER A 263 9.48 -2.24 5.93
N GLY A 264 8.30 -2.84 6.18
CA GLY A 264 7.82 -3.15 7.54
C GLY A 264 8.55 -4.28 8.27
N SER A 265 9.41 -5.06 7.60
CA SER A 265 10.04 -6.26 8.16
C SER A 265 11.50 -6.09 8.58
N ASP A 266 11.96 -4.86 8.74
CA ASP A 266 13.34 -4.56 9.12
C ASP A 266 13.77 -5.26 10.41
N CYS A 267 12.86 -5.41 11.38
CA CYS A 267 13.12 -6.06 12.67
C CYS A 267 13.43 -7.55 12.54
N LEU A 268 12.79 -8.26 11.61
CA LEU A 268 12.91 -9.69 11.44
C LEU A 268 14.33 -10.13 11.04
N PHE A 269 14.93 -9.46 10.07
CA PHE A 269 16.29 -9.77 9.62
C PHE A 269 17.32 -9.49 10.72
N ASP A 270 17.15 -8.43 11.49
CA ASP A 270 18.04 -8.09 12.59
C ASP A 270 17.95 -9.11 13.73
N GLU A 271 16.76 -9.68 13.96
CA GLU A 271 16.57 -10.77 14.88
C GLU A 271 17.33 -12.04 14.44
N TYR A 272 17.23 -12.43 13.17
CA TYR A 272 17.96 -13.60 12.66
C TYR A 272 19.47 -13.40 12.67
N ILE A 273 19.99 -12.20 12.42
CA ILE A 273 21.42 -11.89 12.53
C ILE A 273 21.95 -12.24 13.93
N ARG A 274 21.16 -12.02 14.98
CA ARG A 274 21.54 -12.32 16.37
C ARG A 274 21.87 -13.78 16.58
N PHE A 275 21.13 -14.72 15.95
CA PHE A 275 21.43 -16.14 16.04
C PHE A 275 22.79 -16.54 15.43
N PHE A 276 23.34 -15.73 14.53
CA PHE A 276 24.65 -15.98 13.91
C PHE A 276 25.78 -15.18 14.55
N THR A 277 25.49 -14.31 15.49
CA THR A 277 26.48 -13.43 16.13
C THR A 277 26.57 -13.65 17.64
N ILE A 278 25.62 -14.39 18.25
CA ILE A 278 25.63 -14.63 19.68
C ILE A 278 26.64 -15.71 20.06
N GLU A 279 27.34 -15.49 21.19
CA GLU A 279 28.05 -16.53 21.92
C GLU A 279 27.23 -16.92 23.14
N LEU A 280 26.81 -18.18 23.21
CA LEU A 280 26.01 -18.69 24.32
C LEU A 280 26.89 -18.93 25.54
N SER A 281 26.38 -18.56 26.72
CA SER A 281 27.10 -18.74 27.99
C SER A 281 27.35 -20.22 28.31
N ASP A 282 26.44 -21.11 27.85
CA ASP A 282 26.57 -22.56 28.04
C ASP A 282 26.71 -23.27 26.70
N SER A 283 27.86 -23.92 26.50
CA SER A 283 28.19 -24.61 25.25
C SER A 283 27.26 -25.80 24.92
N ARG A 284 26.54 -26.35 25.92
CA ARG A 284 25.55 -27.41 25.70
C ARG A 284 24.43 -26.99 24.77
N ASN A 285 24.15 -25.71 24.70
CA ASN A 285 23.13 -25.12 23.82
C ASN A 285 23.59 -24.95 22.36
N ASN A 286 24.88 -25.10 22.06
CA ASN A 286 25.41 -24.91 20.71
C ASN A 286 24.79 -25.86 19.67
N ILE A 287 24.42 -27.08 20.08
CA ILE A 287 23.77 -28.04 19.17
C ILE A 287 22.38 -27.54 18.77
N ALA A 288 21.62 -27.05 19.75
CA ALA A 288 20.29 -26.47 19.50
C ALA A 288 20.39 -25.22 18.60
N LEU A 289 21.35 -24.34 18.92
CA LEU A 289 21.61 -23.12 18.13
C LEU A 289 21.97 -23.49 16.69
N LYS A 290 22.85 -24.44 16.46
CA LYS A 290 23.27 -24.86 15.12
C LYS A 290 22.10 -25.46 14.32
N LYS A 291 21.24 -26.27 14.94
CA LYS A 291 20.03 -26.77 14.29
C LYS A 291 19.11 -25.63 13.82
N TYR A 292 18.91 -24.64 14.68
CA TYR A 292 18.07 -23.50 14.34
C TYR A 292 18.69 -22.62 13.25
N GLN A 293 20.00 -22.34 13.33
CA GLN A 293 20.75 -21.64 12.28
C GLN A 293 20.59 -22.32 10.91
N ASN A 294 20.67 -23.64 10.86
CA ASN A 294 20.48 -24.38 9.61
C ASN A 294 19.04 -24.23 9.08
N ALA A 295 18.04 -24.24 9.97
CA ALA A 295 16.67 -23.99 9.57
C ALA A 295 16.44 -22.57 9.04
N ILE A 296 17.09 -21.57 9.64
CA ILE A 296 17.07 -20.18 9.13
C ILE A 296 17.66 -20.13 7.71
N ILE A 297 18.84 -20.72 7.50
CA ILE A 297 19.50 -20.74 6.19
C ILE A 297 18.58 -21.35 5.13
N TYR A 298 17.95 -22.47 5.48
CA TYR A 298 17.01 -23.14 4.60
C TYR A 298 15.79 -22.24 4.25
N ALA A 299 15.16 -21.64 5.26
CA ALA A 299 14.03 -20.76 5.08
C ALA A 299 14.38 -19.51 4.24
N LEU A 300 15.59 -18.97 4.42
CA LEU A 300 16.10 -17.88 3.61
C LEU A 300 16.29 -18.26 2.13
N GLY A 301 16.51 -19.53 1.83
CA GLY A 301 16.53 -20.03 0.46
C GLY A 301 15.19 -19.87 -0.23
N PHE A 302 14.08 -20.19 0.46
CA PHE A 302 12.72 -19.94 -0.04
C PHE A 302 12.45 -18.45 -0.19
N LEU A 303 12.73 -17.66 0.84
CA LEU A 303 12.56 -16.21 0.77
C LEU A 303 13.32 -15.61 -0.42
N ARG A 304 14.57 -16.05 -0.66
CA ARG A 304 15.32 -15.63 -1.83
C ARG A 304 14.61 -15.94 -3.14
N ASN A 305 14.02 -17.13 -3.26
CA ASN A 305 13.28 -17.51 -4.47
C ASN A 305 12.01 -16.69 -4.66
N GLU A 306 11.28 -16.42 -3.57
CA GLU A 306 10.13 -15.51 -3.60
C GLU A 306 10.54 -14.10 -4.04
N LEU A 307 11.64 -13.58 -3.49
CA LEU A 307 12.20 -12.29 -3.90
C LEU A 307 12.59 -12.30 -5.38
N GLN A 308 13.27 -13.36 -5.86
CA GLN A 308 13.69 -13.49 -7.26
C GLN A 308 12.50 -13.52 -8.21
N ASN A 309 11.47 -14.28 -7.87
CA ASN A 309 10.30 -14.46 -8.72
C ASN A 309 9.26 -13.34 -8.56
N MET A 310 9.45 -12.45 -7.59
CA MET A 310 8.45 -11.45 -7.22
C MET A 310 7.09 -12.11 -6.94
N SER A 311 7.11 -13.32 -6.37
CA SER A 311 5.90 -14.11 -6.18
C SER A 311 5.45 -14.08 -4.73
N TYR A 312 4.13 -14.09 -4.58
CA TYR A 312 3.43 -14.31 -3.32
C TYR A 312 2.80 -15.71 -3.29
N ASP A 313 3.33 -16.67 -4.07
CA ASP A 313 2.69 -17.97 -4.25
C ASP A 313 2.57 -18.75 -2.93
N GLY A 314 3.51 -18.56 -2.02
CA GLY A 314 3.40 -19.07 -0.65
C GLY A 314 2.17 -18.55 0.08
N TYR A 315 1.75 -17.35 -0.24
CA TYR A 315 0.60 -16.67 0.33
C TYR A 315 -0.75 -17.22 -0.19
N GLU A 316 -0.93 -17.25 -1.52
CA GLU A 316 -2.20 -17.66 -2.13
C GLU A 316 -2.56 -19.12 -1.79
N ASN A 317 -1.56 -20.00 -1.72
CA ASN A 317 -1.76 -21.42 -1.45
C ASN A 317 -1.86 -21.77 0.04
N ASN A 318 -1.34 -20.93 0.94
CA ASN A 318 -1.22 -21.25 2.36
C ASN A 318 -1.84 -20.22 3.31
N GLY A 319 -2.47 -19.17 2.81
CA GLY A 319 -3.05 -18.09 3.59
C GLY A 319 -2.00 -17.21 4.31
N ILE A 320 -0.80 -17.14 3.75
CA ILE A 320 0.33 -16.36 4.28
C ILE A 320 0.42 -15.06 3.49
N GLU A 321 0.35 -13.92 4.17
CA GLU A 321 0.21 -12.59 3.52
C GLU A 321 1.52 -11.98 3.00
N HIS A 322 2.68 -12.46 3.44
CA HIS A 322 3.96 -11.85 3.13
C HIS A 322 5.06 -12.90 2.96
N PRO A 323 6.07 -12.67 2.09
CA PRO A 323 7.18 -13.61 1.91
C PRO A 323 7.92 -13.95 3.20
N GLU A 324 8.04 -13.00 4.13
CA GLU A 324 8.64 -13.23 5.45
C GLU A 324 7.86 -14.20 6.31
N ALA A 325 6.57 -14.35 6.09
CA ALA A 325 5.78 -15.36 6.81
C ALA A 325 6.25 -16.80 6.51
N TRP A 326 6.95 -17.02 5.41
CA TRP A 326 7.68 -18.25 5.15
C TRP A 326 8.72 -18.53 6.21
N LEU A 327 9.45 -17.52 6.67
CA LEU A 327 10.42 -17.68 7.76
C LEU A 327 9.72 -18.10 9.04
N GLU A 328 8.66 -17.43 9.44
CA GLU A 328 7.90 -17.77 10.64
C GLU A 328 7.28 -19.16 10.56
N THR A 329 6.62 -19.47 9.45
CA THR A 329 5.96 -20.75 9.23
C THR A 329 6.97 -21.89 9.13
N THR A 330 8.16 -21.62 8.60
CA THR A 330 9.22 -22.60 8.40
C THR A 330 10.02 -22.83 9.68
N LEU A 331 10.29 -21.80 10.46
CA LEU A 331 11.17 -21.88 11.61
C LEU A 331 10.50 -22.38 12.87
N PHE A 332 9.29 -21.94 13.17
CA PHE A 332 8.49 -22.42 14.30
C PHE A 332 7.05 -21.95 14.16
N ASP A 333 6.14 -22.62 14.85
CA ASP A 333 4.90 -21.97 15.17
C ASP A 333 5.24 -20.85 16.14
N SER A 334 5.12 -19.59 15.69
CA SER A 334 5.28 -18.48 16.61
C SER A 334 4.31 -18.65 17.77
N ILE A 335 4.66 -18.12 18.92
CA ILE A 335 3.83 -18.26 20.14
C ILE A 335 2.38 -17.78 19.90
N GLY A 336 2.18 -16.87 18.94
CA GLY A 336 0.86 -16.39 18.53
C GLY A 336 0.05 -17.37 17.64
N TYR A 337 0.72 -18.32 16.99
CA TYR A 337 0.11 -19.29 16.07
C TYR A 337 0.04 -20.71 16.62
N ILE A 338 0.54 -20.95 17.83
CA ILE A 338 0.41 -22.24 18.49
C ILE A 338 -1.07 -22.46 18.80
N SER A 339 -1.65 -23.49 18.16
CA SER A 339 -2.99 -23.91 18.53
C SER A 339 -3.02 -24.27 20.01
N PRO A 340 -4.04 -23.86 20.78
CA PRO A 340 -4.15 -24.16 22.21
C PRO A 340 -4.00 -25.65 22.58
N ASN A 341 -4.16 -26.54 21.62
CA ASN A 341 -4.09 -27.99 21.82
C ASN A 341 -2.76 -28.61 21.38
N ASP A 342 -1.82 -27.83 20.82
CA ASP A 342 -0.61 -28.34 20.18
C ASP A 342 0.64 -27.84 20.91
N GLY A 343 1.26 -28.69 21.71
CA GLY A 343 2.55 -28.45 22.33
C GLY A 343 2.52 -28.18 23.83
N ILE A 344 3.62 -28.50 24.49
CA ILE A 344 3.73 -28.42 25.96
C ILE A 344 3.77 -26.96 26.47
N PHE A 345 4.12 -26.01 25.59
CA PHE A 345 4.22 -24.61 25.94
C PHE A 345 2.91 -23.85 25.87
N THR A 346 1.84 -24.43 25.34
CA THR A 346 0.56 -23.74 25.09
C THR A 346 0.00 -23.02 26.33
N LYS A 347 0.06 -23.68 27.48
CA LYS A 347 -0.44 -23.09 28.74
C LYS A 347 0.35 -21.87 29.20
N TYR A 348 1.55 -21.65 28.65
CA TYR A 348 2.43 -20.54 28.94
C TYR A 348 2.54 -19.56 27.77
N ALA A 349 1.66 -19.64 26.78
CA ALA A 349 1.71 -18.78 25.58
C ALA A 349 1.81 -17.30 25.94
N TYR A 350 1.02 -16.84 26.90
CA TYR A 350 1.08 -15.47 27.38
C TYR A 350 2.45 -15.08 27.94
N ASN A 351 3.03 -15.95 28.80
CA ASN A 351 4.32 -15.71 29.42
C ASN A 351 5.42 -15.61 28.36
N LEU A 352 5.40 -16.53 27.41
CA LEU A 352 6.43 -16.63 26.37
C LEU A 352 6.32 -15.53 25.33
N GLN A 353 5.10 -15.02 25.04
CA GLN A 353 4.95 -13.81 24.20
C GLN A 353 5.64 -12.58 24.79
N LYS A 354 5.75 -12.50 26.11
CA LYS A 354 6.39 -11.37 26.77
C LYS A 354 7.92 -11.42 26.76
N VAL A 355 8.51 -12.50 26.24
CA VAL A 355 9.96 -12.62 26.09
C VAL A 355 10.55 -11.52 25.20
N TYR A 356 9.77 -10.96 24.26
CA TYR A 356 10.20 -9.82 23.44
C TYR A 356 10.47 -8.54 24.23
N TYR A 357 9.97 -8.42 25.46
CA TYR A 357 10.35 -7.31 26.35
C TYR A 357 11.83 -7.35 26.76
N LEU A 358 12.50 -8.50 26.59
CA LEU A 358 13.93 -8.64 26.85
C LEU A 358 14.80 -8.12 25.71
N GLU A 359 14.19 -7.70 24.59
CA GLU A 359 14.90 -7.15 23.46
C GLU A 359 15.64 -5.86 23.83
N PRO A 360 16.91 -5.70 23.40
CA PRO A 360 17.68 -4.49 23.66
C PRO A 360 17.23 -3.34 22.75
N ASN A 361 16.04 -2.82 22.99
CA ASN A 361 15.53 -1.64 22.33
C ASN A 361 15.00 -0.63 23.36
N GLU A 362 14.84 0.62 22.95
CA GLU A 362 14.39 1.70 23.80
C GLU A 362 12.87 1.66 24.09
N ASN A 363 12.13 0.77 23.43
CA ASN A 363 10.67 0.67 23.56
C ASN A 363 10.25 -0.02 24.86
N TYR A 364 11.15 -0.79 25.50
CA TYR A 364 10.86 -1.52 26.72
C TYR A 364 11.62 -0.98 27.91
N SER A 365 10.88 -0.64 28.97
CA SER A 365 11.44 -0.17 30.22
C SER A 365 12.11 -1.31 31.01
N GLU A 366 12.97 -0.97 31.99
CA GLU A 366 13.54 -1.99 32.87
C GLU A 366 12.45 -2.73 33.67
N TYR A 367 11.30 -2.07 33.92
CA TYR A 367 10.16 -2.73 34.55
C TYR A 367 9.58 -3.84 33.64
N ASP A 368 9.45 -3.59 32.34
CA ASP A 368 8.97 -4.59 31.37
C ASP A 368 9.92 -5.79 31.33
N LYS A 369 11.23 -5.57 31.36
CA LYS A 369 12.25 -6.62 31.38
C LYS A 369 12.19 -7.45 32.65
N ILE A 370 12.05 -6.81 33.83
CA ILE A 370 11.89 -7.51 35.12
C ILE A 370 10.62 -8.36 35.09
N TYR A 371 9.52 -7.82 34.57
CA TYR A 371 8.27 -8.54 34.43
C TYR A 371 8.42 -9.77 33.53
N ALA A 372 9.05 -9.62 32.35
CA ALA A 372 9.29 -10.71 31.44
C ALA A 372 10.18 -11.81 32.04
N ARG A 373 11.25 -11.44 32.78
CA ARG A 373 12.11 -12.40 33.52
C ARG A 373 11.31 -13.22 34.53
N GLY A 374 10.42 -12.56 35.29
CA GLY A 374 9.54 -13.23 36.27
C GLY A 374 8.57 -14.23 35.60
N LEU A 375 8.03 -13.87 34.43
CA LEU A 375 7.13 -14.75 33.69
C LEU A 375 7.81 -16.02 33.16
N LEU A 376 9.13 -16.05 33.04
CA LEU A 376 9.90 -17.23 32.61
C LEU A 376 10.17 -18.25 33.75
N GLU A 377 9.91 -17.91 35.00
CA GLU A 377 10.14 -18.83 36.13
C GLU A 377 9.32 -20.12 36.01
N GLU A 378 8.02 -19.99 35.72
CA GLU A 378 7.14 -21.15 35.58
C GLU A 378 7.49 -22.06 34.40
N PRO A 379 7.67 -21.55 33.16
CA PRO A 379 8.01 -22.37 31.99
C PRO A 379 9.44 -22.86 31.97
N SER A 380 10.34 -22.43 32.85
CA SER A 380 11.76 -22.82 32.89
C SER A 380 11.98 -24.32 32.86
N LYS A 381 11.18 -25.09 33.61
CA LYS A 381 11.28 -26.54 33.61
C LYS A 381 10.98 -27.19 32.26
N LEU A 382 10.08 -26.59 31.48
CA LEU A 382 9.77 -27.05 30.14
C LEU A 382 10.84 -26.67 29.15
N ILE A 383 11.34 -25.43 29.26
CA ILE A 383 12.44 -24.91 28.45
C ILE A 383 13.67 -25.84 28.63
N ASN A 384 13.96 -26.26 29.87
CA ASN A 384 15.06 -27.15 30.21
C ASN A 384 14.95 -28.58 29.63
N GLN A 385 13.80 -28.95 29.05
CA GLN A 385 13.71 -30.22 28.32
C GLN A 385 14.41 -30.18 26.95
N TYR A 386 14.64 -29.00 26.43
CA TYR A 386 15.17 -28.77 25.06
C TYR A 386 16.54 -28.09 25.06
N VAL A 387 16.76 -27.15 25.98
CA VAL A 387 17.98 -26.35 26.10
C VAL A 387 18.37 -26.21 27.56
N TYR A 388 19.64 -26.01 27.86
CA TYR A 388 20.06 -25.68 29.21
C TYR A 388 19.72 -24.23 29.52
N PHE A 389 18.81 -24.04 30.50
CA PHE A 389 18.24 -22.73 30.83
C PHE A 389 18.13 -22.56 32.34
N THR A 390 18.74 -21.53 32.90
CA THR A 390 18.76 -21.25 34.36
C THR A 390 17.92 -20.03 34.73
N ASN A 391 17.46 -19.26 33.74
CA ASN A 391 16.83 -17.94 33.88
C ASN A 391 17.73 -16.86 34.53
N THR A 392 19.07 -17.08 34.46
CA THR A 392 20.08 -16.11 34.94
C THR A 392 20.93 -15.57 33.80
N GLU A 393 20.73 -16.08 32.58
CA GLU A 393 21.44 -15.68 31.37
C GLU A 393 21.17 -14.20 31.05
N PRO A 394 22.02 -13.54 30.24
CA PRO A 394 21.72 -12.22 29.67
C PRO A 394 20.36 -12.21 28.92
N ASP A 395 19.67 -11.10 28.91
CA ASP A 395 18.32 -11.00 28.37
C ASP A 395 18.19 -11.47 26.93
N VAL A 396 19.12 -11.09 26.07
CA VAL A 396 19.16 -11.54 24.67
C VAL A 396 19.34 -13.04 24.57
N GLU A 397 20.19 -13.61 25.41
CA GLU A 397 20.40 -15.06 25.46
C GLU A 397 19.14 -15.80 25.93
N ARG A 398 18.45 -15.29 27.00
CA ARG A 398 17.16 -15.85 27.42
C ARG A 398 16.15 -15.91 26.29
N MET A 399 16.01 -14.80 25.56
CA MET A 399 15.12 -14.72 24.41
C MET A 399 15.46 -15.78 23.36
N ILE A 400 16.72 -15.91 23.01
CA ILE A 400 17.22 -16.91 22.05
C ILE A 400 16.96 -18.33 22.56
N LEU A 401 17.27 -18.64 23.83
CA LEU A 401 17.05 -19.96 24.39
C LEU A 401 15.58 -20.36 24.42
N VAL A 402 14.67 -19.42 24.72
CA VAL A 402 13.22 -19.65 24.61
C VAL A 402 12.83 -19.98 23.17
N GLN A 403 13.31 -19.23 22.20
CA GLN A 403 13.02 -19.50 20.78
C GLN A 403 13.58 -20.86 20.34
N LEU A 404 14.80 -21.23 20.77
CA LEU A 404 15.36 -22.55 20.49
C LEU A 404 14.52 -23.68 21.11
N ALA A 405 14.03 -23.51 22.34
CA ALA A 405 13.19 -24.48 22.99
C ALA A 405 11.85 -24.66 22.25
N LEU A 406 11.20 -23.57 21.87
CA LEU A 406 9.95 -23.60 21.09
C LEU A 406 10.16 -24.27 19.73
N TYR A 407 11.25 -23.94 19.05
CA TYR A 407 11.62 -24.59 17.81
C TYR A 407 11.81 -26.09 17.96
N LEU A 408 12.57 -26.52 18.94
CA LEU A 408 12.81 -27.97 19.20
C LEU A 408 11.54 -28.69 19.61
N ASP A 409 10.64 -28.07 20.39
CA ASP A 409 9.33 -28.61 20.71
C ASP A 409 8.50 -28.80 19.43
N SER A 410 8.48 -27.79 18.54
CA SER A 410 7.75 -27.89 17.30
C SER A 410 8.18 -29.06 16.41
N LEU A 411 9.44 -29.51 16.51
CA LEU A 411 9.97 -30.69 15.80
C LEU A 411 9.34 -32.00 16.23
N THR A 412 8.88 -32.08 17.48
CA THR A 412 8.35 -33.29 18.08
C THR A 412 6.85 -33.45 17.87
N ARG A 413 6.17 -32.41 17.40
CA ARG A 413 4.70 -32.39 17.28
C ARG A 413 4.20 -33.13 16.04
N LYS A 414 3.39 -34.17 16.28
CA LYS A 414 2.77 -34.96 15.21
C LYS A 414 1.73 -34.17 14.37
N SER A 415 1.10 -33.19 14.96
CA SER A 415 0.11 -32.32 14.26
C SER A 415 0.70 -31.55 13.08
N PHE A 416 1.99 -31.27 13.09
CA PHE A 416 2.71 -30.70 11.95
C PHE A 416 2.68 -31.59 10.71
N LEU A 417 2.62 -32.90 10.90
CA LEU A 417 2.65 -33.85 9.78
C LEU A 417 1.33 -33.96 9.03
N ASN A 418 0.23 -33.44 9.58
CA ASN A 418 -1.11 -33.55 9.02
C ASN A 418 -1.59 -32.26 8.32
N LYS A 419 -0.84 -31.19 8.40
CA LYS A 419 -1.17 -29.95 7.68
C LYS A 419 -0.52 -30.01 6.30
N ASN A 420 -1.30 -29.90 5.25
CA ASN A 420 -0.85 -29.78 3.85
C ASN A 420 -0.16 -28.42 3.62
N ILE A 421 0.92 -28.16 4.34
CA ILE A 421 1.60 -26.87 4.34
C ILE A 421 3.12 -27.11 4.24
N PRO A 422 3.90 -26.19 3.69
CA PRO A 422 5.37 -26.22 3.70
C PRO A 422 6.00 -26.57 5.06
N ASN A 423 5.32 -26.28 6.15
CA ASN A 423 5.69 -26.67 7.51
C ASN A 423 5.97 -28.16 7.66
N THR A 424 5.22 -29.03 6.97
CA THR A 424 5.44 -30.49 7.02
C THR A 424 6.79 -30.86 6.44
N LEU A 425 7.17 -30.21 5.34
CA LEU A 425 8.47 -30.39 4.70
C LEU A 425 9.60 -29.83 5.57
N THR A 426 9.40 -28.64 6.10
CA THR A 426 10.37 -28.00 6.99
C THR A 426 10.60 -28.85 8.23
N TYR A 427 9.55 -29.40 8.82
CA TYR A 427 9.66 -30.30 9.96
C TYR A 427 10.60 -31.47 9.69
N ARG A 428 10.47 -32.15 8.54
CA ARG A 428 11.34 -33.24 8.15
C ARG A 428 12.76 -32.80 7.85
N MET A 429 12.91 -31.68 7.18
CA MET A 429 14.22 -31.14 6.78
C MET A 429 15.07 -30.63 7.96
N LYS A 430 14.44 -30.29 9.09
CA LYS A 430 15.13 -29.90 10.33
C LYS A 430 16.03 -31.03 10.89
N LEU A 431 15.79 -32.25 10.47
CA LEU A 431 16.59 -33.41 10.87
C LEU A 431 17.81 -33.62 9.99
N LEU A 432 17.95 -32.84 8.90
CA LEU A 432 19.09 -32.95 7.98
C LEU A 432 20.38 -32.44 8.62
N THR A 433 21.47 -33.09 8.29
CA THR A 433 22.82 -32.64 8.64
C THR A 433 23.23 -31.44 7.73
N ASP A 434 24.32 -30.75 8.10
CA ASP A 434 24.84 -29.63 7.29
C ASP A 434 25.21 -30.08 5.87
N GLU A 435 25.72 -31.30 5.70
CA GLU A 435 26.09 -31.88 4.39
C GLU A 435 24.84 -32.17 3.55
N GLN A 436 23.77 -32.65 4.18
CA GLN A 436 22.47 -32.90 3.54
C GLN A 436 21.80 -31.58 3.08
N TYR A 437 21.90 -30.51 3.90
CA TYR A 437 21.48 -29.17 3.51
C TYR A 437 22.26 -28.64 2.31
N ALA A 438 23.59 -28.78 2.35
CA ALA A 438 24.44 -28.34 1.24
C ALA A 438 24.14 -29.10 -0.06
N ALA A 439 23.81 -30.40 0.03
CA ALA A 439 23.43 -31.22 -1.12
C ALA A 439 22.10 -30.74 -1.74
N LEU A 440 21.10 -30.37 -0.92
CA LEU A 440 19.84 -29.80 -1.39
C LEU A 440 20.05 -28.51 -2.20
N PHE A 441 20.83 -27.58 -1.69
CA PHE A 441 21.17 -26.34 -2.40
C PHE A 441 22.02 -26.55 -3.66
N ALA A 442 22.82 -27.64 -3.71
CA ALA A 442 23.57 -27.98 -4.90
C ALA A 442 22.70 -28.55 -6.03
N GLU A 443 21.62 -29.25 -5.70
CA GLU A 443 20.63 -29.75 -6.66
C GLU A 443 19.72 -28.64 -7.21
N GLU A 444 19.44 -27.59 -6.43
CA GLU A 444 18.70 -26.39 -6.87
C GLU A 444 19.33 -25.70 -8.08
N LYS A 445 20.66 -25.76 -8.21
CA LYS A 445 21.37 -25.24 -9.40
C LYS A 445 21.03 -25.93 -10.72
N ARG A 446 20.33 -27.07 -10.69
CA ARG A 446 19.98 -27.86 -11.88
C ARG A 446 18.61 -27.58 -12.42
N THR A 447 17.75 -26.87 -11.70
CA THR A 447 16.35 -26.68 -12.08
C THR A 447 15.92 -25.22 -11.91
N GLU A 448 16.42 -24.35 -12.76
CA GLU A 448 15.94 -22.95 -12.84
C GLU A 448 14.47 -22.83 -13.33
N SER A 449 13.70 -23.92 -13.42
CA SER A 449 12.35 -23.88 -13.99
C SER A 449 11.33 -24.83 -13.39
N SER A 450 11.56 -25.47 -12.26
CA SER A 450 10.54 -26.33 -11.66
C SER A 450 10.33 -26.04 -10.18
N GLU A 451 9.10 -25.68 -9.83
CA GLU A 451 8.58 -25.75 -8.48
C GLU A 451 8.90 -27.13 -7.88
N TYR A 452 9.62 -27.16 -6.76
CA TYR A 452 9.75 -28.39 -5.99
C TYR A 452 8.36 -28.76 -5.45
N THR A 453 7.79 -29.81 -6.04
CA THR A 453 6.58 -30.37 -5.47
C THR A 453 6.89 -31.04 -4.13
N GLU A 454 5.90 -31.16 -3.26
CA GLU A 454 6.02 -31.93 -2.00
C GLU A 454 6.63 -33.33 -2.23
N LYS A 455 6.33 -33.93 -3.38
CA LYS A 455 6.82 -35.23 -3.80
C LYS A 455 8.32 -35.22 -4.11
N ASP A 456 8.84 -34.15 -4.67
CA ASP A 456 10.27 -34.04 -4.99
C ASP A 456 11.10 -33.80 -3.73
N LEU A 457 10.61 -33.00 -2.81
CA LEU A 457 11.23 -32.78 -1.51
C LEU A 457 11.16 -34.04 -0.63
N LEU A 458 10.08 -34.81 -0.70
CA LEU A 458 9.98 -36.11 -0.01
C LEU A 458 11.00 -37.12 -0.56
N LYS A 459 11.24 -37.17 -1.89
CA LYS A 459 12.29 -38.01 -2.48
C LYS A 459 13.69 -37.60 -2.03
N LEU A 460 13.95 -36.29 -1.89
CA LEU A 460 15.22 -35.79 -1.39
C LEU A 460 15.40 -36.17 0.09
N LEU A 461 14.35 -36.10 0.90
CA LEU A 461 14.36 -36.54 2.28
C LEU A 461 14.56 -38.04 2.41
N GLU A 462 13.96 -38.86 1.54
CA GLU A 462 14.20 -40.30 1.50
C GLU A 462 15.62 -40.66 1.08
N LYS A 463 16.23 -39.84 0.17
CA LYS A 463 17.60 -40.06 -0.30
C LYS A 463 18.67 -39.62 0.71
N TYR A 464 18.42 -38.55 1.47
CA TYR A 464 19.43 -37.91 2.34
C TYR A 464 19.03 -37.88 3.83
N GLY A 465 17.84 -38.27 4.19
CA GLY A 465 17.27 -38.14 5.53
C GLY A 465 17.23 -39.49 6.34
N GLY A 466 18.04 -40.48 5.97
CA GLY A 466 18.12 -41.78 6.59
C GLY A 466 18.72 -41.81 7.99
#